data_cf168dbf8a6d27ee13af3955830ebb55
#
_entry.id   cf168dbf8a6d27ee13af3955830ebb55
#
_cell.length_a   1.000
_cell.length_b   1.000
_cell.length_c   1.000
_cell.angle_alpha   90.00
_cell.angle_beta   90.00
_cell.angle_gamma   90.00
#
_symmetry.space_group_name_H-M   'P 1'
#
loop_
_entity.id
_entity.type
_entity.pdbx_description
1 polymer ?
#
loop_
_entity_poly.entity_id
_entity_poly.type
_entity_poly.pdbx_seq_one_letter_code
_entity_poly.pdbx_strand_id
1 'polypeptide(L)'
;MNPEVAFKVFEAGYRAGADFVEIFEEETRSSCLGLRSGQIDTATAGTEYGIGVRLLYGTEVLYGFTSDDREESLIKLVKTLAFGRIAGMNEAVAGAATVGSAVAAVAGAKVVPVEFAPEKRVCDFNASAYKDPRVLGQAVKQDFLFRADKAARALSSKIVQVGASVTDSCSAITLMNSEGLHLEMTRGRLRVNVAVTATDGTERLSTHEAPGALGGYELLENYSPEKLATIGGERVLRMLDAGYIAGGQMPVVMGNGFGGVIFHEACGHPLETESIRRNASPFCGKIGEAIGQPCLTAIDDGTMDGVWGSLKVDDEGTPTKRTTLIENGILKTYMSDRVGAAEVGIDLTGSARRECYKYAPVSRMRNTFIAPGKDTLDSMIESVDYGLYAARMAGGSVNPATGEFNFAVDEGYVIRNGKVCEPVRGATLIGKGHEIMPRISMVGQDFELATGICGASSGHIPVTVGQPSIKVDQILVGGR
;
A
#
# COMPACT_ATOMS: atom_id res chain seq x y z
N MET A 1 20.44 -15.56 -7.88
CA MET A 1 20.99 -15.26 -9.25
C MET A 1 22.50 -15.39 -9.25
N ASN A 2 23.10 -16.05 -10.27
CA ASN A 2 24.56 -16.09 -10.45
C ASN A 2 25.03 -14.74 -11.02
N PRO A 3 26.03 -14.05 -10.40
CA PRO A 3 26.57 -12.79 -10.90
C PRO A 3 27.09 -12.82 -12.34
N GLU A 4 27.67 -13.96 -12.79
CA GLU A 4 28.13 -14.11 -14.17
C GLU A 4 26.97 -14.10 -15.18
N VAL A 5 25.84 -14.71 -14.83
CA VAL A 5 24.62 -14.68 -15.66
C VAL A 5 24.06 -13.26 -15.69
N ALA A 6 23.97 -12.60 -14.52
CA ALA A 6 23.49 -11.23 -14.44
C ALA A 6 24.33 -10.27 -15.31
N PHE A 7 25.66 -10.41 -15.28
CA PHE A 7 26.57 -9.63 -16.13
C PHE A 7 26.25 -9.78 -17.62
N LYS A 8 26.02 -11.00 -18.11
CA LYS A 8 25.67 -11.25 -19.51
C LYS A 8 24.31 -10.67 -19.90
N VAL A 9 23.37 -10.66 -18.98
CA VAL A 9 22.05 -10.01 -19.15
C VAL A 9 22.23 -8.49 -19.28
N PHE A 10 23.07 -7.88 -18.42
CA PHE A 10 23.39 -6.45 -18.50
C PHE A 10 24.09 -6.10 -19.81
N GLU A 11 25.07 -6.91 -20.22
CA GLU A 11 25.73 -6.74 -21.50
C GLU A 11 24.76 -6.80 -22.70
N ALA A 12 23.81 -7.74 -22.66
CA ALA A 12 22.78 -7.85 -23.68
C ALA A 12 21.87 -6.61 -23.72
N GLY A 13 21.50 -6.05 -22.57
CA GLY A 13 20.74 -4.81 -22.48
C GLY A 13 21.48 -3.59 -23.02
N TYR A 14 22.74 -3.41 -22.65
CA TYR A 14 23.58 -2.33 -23.18
C TYR A 14 23.79 -2.45 -24.71
N ARG A 15 24.02 -3.67 -25.21
CA ARG A 15 24.10 -3.90 -26.66
C ARG A 15 22.80 -3.59 -27.38
N ALA A 16 21.66 -3.68 -26.68
CA ALA A 16 20.36 -3.28 -27.19
C ALA A 16 20.09 -1.77 -27.02
N GLY A 17 21.04 -1.00 -26.47
CA GLY A 17 21.00 0.45 -26.32
C GLY A 17 20.32 0.93 -25.03
N ALA A 18 20.09 0.05 -24.07
CA ALA A 18 19.58 0.47 -22.74
C ALA A 18 20.66 1.23 -21.96
N ASP A 19 20.26 2.23 -21.21
CA ASP A 19 21.14 3.01 -20.32
C ASP A 19 21.30 2.35 -18.94
N PHE A 20 20.33 1.51 -18.56
CA PHE A 20 20.30 0.81 -17.28
C PHE A 20 19.55 -0.52 -17.42
N VAL A 21 20.05 -1.55 -16.71
CA VAL A 21 19.45 -2.88 -16.66
C VAL A 21 19.32 -3.33 -15.21
N GLU A 22 18.17 -3.89 -14.85
CA GLU A 22 17.90 -4.42 -13.52
C GLU A 22 17.34 -5.83 -13.65
N ILE A 23 17.75 -6.70 -12.74
CA ILE A 23 17.21 -8.04 -12.53
C ILE A 23 16.65 -8.11 -11.11
N PHE A 24 15.40 -8.57 -11.00
CA PHE A 24 14.70 -8.80 -9.74
C PHE A 24 14.25 -10.26 -9.70
N GLU A 25 15.00 -11.08 -9.00
CA GLU A 25 14.68 -12.49 -8.77
C GLU A 25 13.95 -12.65 -7.45
N GLU A 26 12.83 -13.39 -7.42
CA GLU A 26 12.02 -13.58 -6.23
C GLU A 26 11.53 -15.01 -6.10
N GLU A 27 11.68 -15.57 -4.89
CA GLU A 27 10.96 -16.75 -4.43
C GLU A 27 10.09 -16.36 -3.24
N THR A 28 8.77 -16.45 -3.39
CA THR A 28 7.82 -16.18 -2.32
C THR A 28 7.09 -17.45 -1.91
N ARG A 29 7.16 -17.79 -0.63
CA ARG A 29 6.39 -18.85 0.00
C ARG A 29 5.28 -18.23 0.81
N SER A 30 4.05 -18.68 0.58
CA SER A 30 2.87 -18.17 1.28
C SER A 30 1.97 -19.30 1.72
N SER A 31 1.21 -19.05 2.80
CA SER A 31 0.14 -19.94 3.21
C SER A 31 -1.03 -19.17 3.82
N CYS A 32 -2.22 -19.70 3.67
CA CYS A 32 -3.45 -19.19 4.25
C CYS A 32 -4.26 -20.33 4.84
N LEU A 33 -4.70 -20.16 6.08
CA LEU A 33 -5.73 -20.98 6.68
C LEU A 33 -6.93 -20.11 7.01
N GLY A 34 -8.11 -20.52 6.55
CA GLY A 34 -9.36 -19.80 6.77
C GLY A 34 -10.43 -20.69 7.41
N LEU A 35 -11.22 -20.07 8.27
CA LEU A 35 -12.38 -20.65 8.90
C LEU A 35 -13.61 -19.86 8.51
N ARG A 36 -14.69 -20.56 8.20
CA ARG A 36 -16.00 -19.97 8.01
C ARG A 36 -17.05 -20.80 8.73
N SER A 37 -17.85 -20.12 9.55
CA SER A 37 -18.96 -20.73 10.29
C SER A 37 -18.58 -22.00 11.07
N GLY A 38 -17.45 -21.94 11.78
CA GLY A 38 -16.98 -23.03 12.65
C GLY A 38 -16.27 -24.18 11.92
N GLN A 39 -16.02 -24.07 10.61
CA GLN A 39 -15.32 -25.08 9.83
C GLN A 39 -14.16 -24.46 9.04
N ILE A 40 -13.06 -25.21 8.89
CA ILE A 40 -11.97 -24.80 8.00
C ILE A 40 -12.48 -24.94 6.57
N ASP A 41 -12.54 -23.83 5.84
CA ASP A 41 -12.99 -23.77 4.44
C ASP A 41 -11.86 -23.44 3.46
N THR A 42 -10.76 -22.93 3.95
CA THR A 42 -9.58 -22.55 3.16
C THR A 42 -8.31 -23.11 3.78
N ALA A 43 -7.52 -23.85 3.01
CA ALA A 43 -6.18 -24.29 3.39
C ALA A 43 -5.31 -24.28 2.12
N THR A 44 -4.52 -23.23 1.95
CA THR A 44 -3.62 -23.06 0.81
C THR A 44 -2.19 -22.86 1.27
N ALA A 45 -1.26 -23.40 0.52
CA ALA A 45 0.17 -23.13 0.64
C ALA A 45 0.80 -23.27 -0.75
N GLY A 46 1.79 -22.41 -1.02
CA GLY A 46 2.47 -22.44 -2.32
C GLY A 46 3.79 -21.72 -2.30
N THR A 47 4.58 -21.98 -3.34
CA THR A 47 5.79 -21.24 -3.66
C THR A 47 5.64 -20.67 -5.05
N GLU A 48 5.90 -19.40 -5.19
CA GLU A 48 5.96 -18.70 -6.47
C GLU A 48 7.40 -18.24 -6.70
N TYR A 49 7.92 -18.47 -7.91
CA TYR A 49 9.28 -18.10 -8.31
C TYR A 49 9.28 -17.44 -9.66
N GLY A 50 10.12 -16.42 -9.81
CA GLY A 50 10.41 -15.83 -11.11
C GLY A 50 11.39 -14.66 -11.05
N ILE A 51 11.68 -14.15 -12.24
CA ILE A 51 12.69 -13.13 -12.50
C ILE A 51 12.08 -12.06 -13.37
N GLY A 52 12.08 -10.83 -12.88
CA GLY A 52 11.76 -9.63 -13.65
C GLY A 52 13.04 -9.01 -14.22
N VAL A 53 12.98 -8.56 -15.45
CA VAL A 53 14.05 -7.80 -16.11
C VAL A 53 13.49 -6.44 -16.54
N ARG A 54 14.16 -5.37 -16.11
CA ARG A 54 13.84 -3.99 -16.47
C ARG A 54 14.95 -3.37 -17.28
N LEU A 55 14.59 -2.75 -18.40
CA LEU A 55 15.49 -1.94 -19.21
C LEU A 55 15.02 -0.49 -19.17
N LEU A 56 15.92 0.46 -18.97
CA LEU A 56 15.65 1.88 -19.10
C LEU A 56 16.37 2.46 -20.32
N TYR A 57 15.65 3.33 -21.02
CA TYR A 57 16.13 4.17 -22.11
C TYR A 57 15.78 5.62 -21.75
N GLY A 58 16.70 6.31 -21.06
CA GLY A 58 16.37 7.52 -20.34
C GLY A 58 15.29 7.24 -19.26
N THR A 59 14.10 7.79 -19.46
CA THR A 59 12.94 7.57 -18.56
C THR A 59 11.89 6.59 -19.12
N GLU A 60 12.12 6.06 -20.33
CA GLU A 60 11.28 5.00 -20.88
C GLU A 60 11.62 3.66 -20.21
N VAL A 61 10.58 2.98 -19.72
CA VAL A 61 10.70 1.71 -19.00
C VAL A 61 10.18 0.56 -19.85
N LEU A 62 11.02 -0.42 -20.12
CA LEU A 62 10.61 -1.72 -20.64
C LEU A 62 10.75 -2.77 -19.56
N TYR A 63 9.72 -3.59 -19.40
CA TYR A 63 9.69 -4.64 -18.39
C TYR A 63 9.15 -5.95 -18.93
N GLY A 64 9.76 -7.04 -18.50
CA GLY A 64 9.27 -8.38 -18.76
C GLY A 64 9.74 -9.35 -17.68
N PHE A 65 9.13 -10.51 -17.62
CA PHE A 65 9.45 -11.52 -16.61
C PHE A 65 9.40 -12.93 -17.16
N THR A 66 10.04 -13.85 -16.44
CA THR A 66 10.08 -15.28 -16.73
C THR A 66 10.22 -16.07 -15.43
N SER A 67 9.82 -17.35 -15.44
CA SER A 67 10.15 -18.31 -14.38
C SER A 67 11.38 -19.18 -14.73
N ASP A 68 12.02 -18.94 -15.88
CA ASP A 68 13.18 -19.68 -16.38
C ASP A 68 14.46 -18.85 -16.11
N ASP A 69 15.30 -19.36 -15.20
CA ASP A 69 16.54 -18.73 -14.72
C ASP A 69 17.77 -18.97 -15.61
N ARG A 70 17.60 -19.74 -16.71
CA ARG A 70 18.70 -20.01 -17.64
C ARG A 70 19.13 -18.75 -18.36
N GLU A 71 20.45 -18.59 -18.51
CA GLU A 71 21.09 -17.47 -19.20
C GLU A 71 20.44 -17.17 -20.57
N GLU A 72 20.25 -18.22 -21.39
CA GLU A 72 19.68 -18.07 -22.74
C GLU A 72 18.25 -17.48 -22.71
N SER A 73 17.44 -17.87 -21.73
CA SER A 73 16.07 -17.40 -21.56
C SER A 73 16.03 -15.93 -21.13
N LEU A 74 16.90 -15.51 -20.23
CA LEU A 74 17.03 -14.12 -19.79
C LEU A 74 17.55 -13.22 -20.92
N ILE A 75 18.56 -13.64 -21.67
CA ILE A 75 19.05 -12.90 -22.82
C ILE A 75 17.98 -12.80 -23.93
N LYS A 76 17.21 -13.87 -24.15
CA LYS A 76 16.06 -13.84 -25.07
C LYS A 76 15.00 -12.84 -24.62
N LEU A 77 14.70 -12.77 -23.31
CA LEU A 77 13.76 -11.79 -22.75
C LEU A 77 14.22 -10.36 -23.03
N VAL A 78 15.50 -10.03 -22.76
CA VAL A 78 16.09 -8.72 -23.07
C VAL A 78 15.93 -8.36 -24.56
N LYS A 79 16.27 -9.29 -25.46
CA LYS A 79 16.13 -9.07 -26.90
C LYS A 79 14.67 -8.85 -27.32
N THR A 80 13.73 -9.57 -26.71
CA THR A 80 12.31 -9.42 -26.99
C THR A 80 11.79 -8.04 -26.56
N LEU A 81 12.20 -7.57 -25.37
CA LEU A 81 11.84 -6.24 -24.88
C LEU A 81 12.37 -5.13 -25.80
N ALA A 82 13.66 -5.23 -26.16
CA ALA A 82 14.30 -4.25 -27.06
C ALA A 82 13.68 -4.25 -28.47
N PHE A 83 13.30 -5.42 -29.00
CA PHE A 83 12.62 -5.51 -30.29
C PHE A 83 11.22 -4.87 -30.24
N GLY A 84 10.47 -5.07 -29.16
CA GLY A 84 9.16 -4.43 -28.96
C GLY A 84 9.23 -2.90 -29.01
N ARG A 85 10.30 -2.32 -28.45
CA ARG A 85 10.57 -0.87 -28.53
C ARG A 85 10.77 -0.40 -29.99
N ILE A 86 11.58 -1.10 -30.76
CA ILE A 86 11.84 -0.74 -32.16
C ILE A 86 10.58 -0.90 -33.01
N ALA A 87 9.78 -1.93 -32.78
CA ALA A 87 8.49 -2.15 -33.47
C ALA A 87 7.49 -1.05 -33.16
N GLY A 88 7.35 -0.67 -31.88
CA GLY A 88 6.48 0.44 -31.45
C GLY A 88 6.92 1.79 -32.02
N MET A 89 8.23 2.06 -32.14
CA MET A 89 8.74 3.25 -32.82
C MET A 89 8.40 3.25 -34.31
N ASN A 90 8.40 2.09 -34.98
CA ASN A 90 8.05 1.99 -36.40
C ASN A 90 6.55 2.18 -36.65
N GLU A 91 5.66 1.80 -35.75
CA GLU A 91 4.24 2.11 -35.84
C GLU A 91 3.98 3.63 -35.67
N ALA A 92 4.71 4.27 -34.75
CA ALA A 92 4.64 5.72 -34.56
C ALA A 92 5.25 6.52 -35.73
N VAL A 93 6.18 5.93 -36.47
CA VAL A 93 6.91 6.52 -37.63
C VAL A 93 6.40 5.99 -38.97
N ALA A 94 5.35 5.17 -39.03
CA ALA A 94 4.79 4.60 -40.26
C ALA A 94 4.31 5.63 -41.33
N GLY A 95 4.84 6.84 -41.25
CA GLY A 95 4.82 7.88 -42.31
C GLY A 95 6.16 8.14 -43.00
N ALA A 96 7.29 7.53 -42.59
CA ALA A 96 8.60 7.74 -43.25
C ALA A 96 9.63 6.63 -42.99
N ALA A 97 9.92 5.90 -44.04
CA ALA A 97 11.21 5.24 -44.40
C ALA A 97 11.68 3.98 -43.64
N THR A 98 11.71 2.88 -44.41
CA THR A 98 12.57 1.69 -44.47
C THR A 98 13.37 1.19 -43.24
N VAL A 99 13.02 -0.02 -42.86
CA VAL A 99 13.51 -0.89 -41.75
C VAL A 99 14.99 -1.28 -41.77
N GLY A 100 15.77 -0.80 -42.71
CA GLY A 100 17.16 -1.28 -42.94
C GLY A 100 18.27 -0.60 -42.15
N SER A 101 18.05 0.54 -41.52
CA SER A 101 19.13 1.35 -40.94
C SER A 101 19.14 1.44 -39.40
N ALA A 102 18.08 1.03 -38.69
CA ALA A 102 18.00 1.17 -37.23
C ALA A 102 18.79 0.13 -36.44
N VAL A 103 19.07 -1.05 -37.04
CA VAL A 103 19.87 -2.11 -36.38
C VAL A 103 21.39 -1.83 -36.42
N ALA A 104 21.83 -0.97 -37.31
CA ALA A 104 23.27 -0.67 -37.50
C ALA A 104 23.81 0.41 -36.54
N ALA A 105 22.94 1.18 -35.87
CA ALA A 105 23.37 2.31 -35.03
C ALA A 105 23.85 1.91 -33.62
N VAL A 106 23.65 0.65 -33.19
CA VAL A 106 24.00 0.18 -31.83
C VAL A 106 25.32 -0.58 -31.76
N ALA A 107 26.04 -0.72 -32.90
CA ALA A 107 27.30 -1.50 -33.01
C ALA A 107 28.55 -0.87 -32.33
N GLY A 108 28.38 0.15 -31.50
CA GLY A 108 29.49 0.86 -30.86
C GLY A 108 29.31 1.18 -29.36
N ALA A 109 28.25 0.71 -28.69
CA ALA A 109 28.11 0.92 -27.27
C ALA A 109 29.26 0.23 -26.51
N LYS A 110 30.10 1.02 -25.86
CA LYS A 110 31.13 0.50 -24.94
C LYS A 110 30.40 -0.20 -23.79
N VAL A 111 30.46 -1.53 -23.77
CA VAL A 111 30.09 -2.29 -22.60
C VAL A 111 31.11 -1.96 -21.51
N VAL A 112 30.73 -1.21 -20.52
CA VAL A 112 31.59 -0.96 -19.36
C VAL A 112 31.49 -2.21 -18.48
N PRO A 113 32.61 -2.85 -18.10
CA PRO A 113 32.57 -3.96 -17.15
C PRO A 113 31.91 -3.48 -15.85
N VAL A 114 30.87 -4.18 -15.40
CA VAL A 114 30.20 -3.89 -14.11
C VAL A 114 31.00 -4.59 -13.02
N GLU A 115 31.56 -3.83 -12.11
CA GLU A 115 32.12 -4.37 -10.87
C GLU A 115 31.02 -4.35 -9.81
N PHE A 116 30.59 -5.54 -9.36
CA PHE A 116 29.59 -5.62 -8.32
C PHE A 116 30.17 -5.15 -6.98
N ALA A 117 29.40 -4.32 -6.28
CA ALA A 117 29.63 -4.04 -4.88
C ALA A 117 29.55 -5.37 -4.08
N PRO A 118 30.22 -5.46 -2.93
CA PRO A 118 30.04 -6.61 -2.05
C PRO A 118 28.56 -6.88 -1.79
N GLU A 119 28.18 -8.16 -1.85
CA GLU A 119 26.80 -8.58 -1.57
C GLU A 119 26.33 -8.01 -0.23
N LYS A 120 25.17 -7.34 -0.25
CA LYS A 120 24.52 -6.81 0.95
C LYS A 120 23.27 -7.62 1.25
N ARG A 121 23.15 -8.04 2.51
CA ARG A 121 21.96 -8.76 3.00
C ARG A 121 21.08 -7.86 3.86
N VAL A 122 19.79 -7.85 3.57
CA VAL A 122 18.79 -7.07 4.30
C VAL A 122 17.63 -7.99 4.71
N CYS A 123 17.28 -7.97 5.98
CA CYS A 123 16.09 -8.62 6.49
C CYS A 123 15.14 -7.56 7.02
N ASP A 124 13.92 -7.48 6.49
CA ASP A 124 12.94 -6.45 6.85
C ASP A 124 12.26 -6.70 8.20
N PHE A 125 12.43 -7.89 8.79
CA PHE A 125 11.92 -8.25 10.12
C PHE A 125 13.06 -8.61 11.08
N ASN A 126 12.74 -8.79 12.38
CA ASN A 126 13.71 -9.23 13.37
C ASN A 126 14.01 -10.73 13.20
N ALA A 127 15.10 -11.05 12.51
CA ALA A 127 15.47 -12.42 12.19
C ALA A 127 15.74 -13.30 13.43
N SER A 128 16.17 -12.71 14.55
CA SER A 128 16.44 -13.45 15.79
C SER A 128 15.18 -13.88 16.55
N ALA A 129 14.06 -13.16 16.34
CA ALA A 129 12.76 -13.45 16.94
C ALA A 129 11.83 -14.23 15.98
N TYR A 130 12.19 -14.38 14.72
CA TYR A 130 11.33 -14.93 13.68
C TYR A 130 10.93 -16.38 13.95
N LYS A 131 9.64 -16.61 14.14
CA LYS A 131 9.04 -17.93 14.25
C LYS A 131 8.50 -18.34 12.89
N ASP A 132 9.29 -19.14 12.18
CA ASP A 132 8.97 -19.57 10.81
C ASP A 132 7.64 -20.35 10.77
N PRO A 133 6.65 -19.87 10.03
CA PRO A 133 5.34 -20.54 9.88
C PRO A 133 5.43 -21.97 9.35
N ARG A 134 6.48 -22.28 8.58
CA ARG A 134 6.70 -23.63 8.01
C ARG A 134 7.11 -24.66 9.06
N VAL A 135 7.79 -24.21 10.13
CA VAL A 135 8.29 -25.09 11.21
C VAL A 135 7.22 -25.30 12.27
N LEU A 136 6.47 -24.26 12.63
CA LEU A 136 5.46 -24.33 13.70
C LEU A 136 4.13 -24.97 13.28
N GLY A 137 3.92 -25.16 11.99
CA GLY A 137 2.77 -25.90 11.45
C GLY A 137 1.42 -25.21 11.59
N GLN A 138 0.39 -25.89 11.11
CA GLN A 138 -0.98 -25.33 10.97
C GLN A 138 -1.74 -25.25 12.32
N ALA A 139 -1.30 -25.97 13.37
CA ALA A 139 -2.01 -26.01 14.65
C ALA A 139 -2.15 -24.63 15.31
N VAL A 140 -1.11 -23.77 15.18
CA VAL A 140 -1.13 -22.40 15.72
C VAL A 140 -2.21 -21.55 15.03
N LYS A 141 -2.34 -21.68 13.69
CA LYS A 141 -3.40 -20.99 12.95
C LYS A 141 -4.79 -21.50 13.34
N GLN A 142 -4.94 -22.84 13.46
CA GLN A 142 -6.22 -23.44 13.84
C GLN A 142 -6.69 -22.94 15.21
N ASP A 143 -5.81 -22.93 16.22
CA ASP A 143 -6.14 -22.43 17.55
C ASP A 143 -6.66 -20.98 17.48
N PHE A 144 -5.96 -20.10 16.76
CA PHE A 144 -6.36 -18.72 16.58
C PHE A 144 -7.78 -18.61 15.98
N LEU A 145 -8.04 -19.35 14.89
CA LEU A 145 -9.30 -19.29 14.16
C LEU A 145 -10.49 -19.77 14.99
N PHE A 146 -10.36 -20.90 15.68
CA PHE A 146 -11.45 -21.45 16.49
C PHE A 146 -11.73 -20.60 17.71
N ARG A 147 -10.71 -20.01 18.33
CA ARG A 147 -10.90 -19.07 19.45
C ARG A 147 -11.62 -17.81 19.01
N ALA A 148 -11.29 -17.26 17.84
CA ALA A 148 -11.99 -16.10 17.27
C ALA A 148 -13.48 -16.40 16.99
N ASP A 149 -13.78 -17.55 16.34
CA ASP A 149 -15.17 -17.96 16.07
C ASP A 149 -15.98 -18.14 17.35
N LYS A 150 -15.41 -18.85 18.34
CA LYS A 150 -16.05 -19.07 19.65
C LYS A 150 -16.34 -17.76 20.36
N ALA A 151 -15.37 -16.85 20.41
CA ALA A 151 -15.54 -15.55 21.08
C ALA A 151 -16.60 -14.67 20.42
N ALA A 152 -16.61 -14.57 19.09
CA ALA A 152 -17.61 -13.80 18.38
C ALA A 152 -19.04 -14.34 18.61
N ARG A 153 -19.22 -15.66 18.47
CA ARG A 153 -20.54 -16.30 18.65
C ARG A 153 -21.07 -16.18 20.08
N ALA A 154 -20.21 -16.06 21.08
CA ALA A 154 -20.61 -15.91 22.46
C ALA A 154 -21.25 -14.54 22.76
N LEU A 155 -21.07 -13.52 21.89
CA LEU A 155 -21.58 -12.17 22.12
C LEU A 155 -23.11 -12.07 21.94
N SER A 156 -23.66 -12.73 20.92
CA SER A 156 -25.10 -12.65 20.64
C SER A 156 -25.56 -13.72 19.65
N SER A 157 -26.81 -14.19 19.81
CA SER A 157 -27.50 -15.05 18.83
C SER A 157 -27.76 -14.34 17.48
N LYS A 158 -27.71 -13.01 17.42
CA LYS A 158 -27.78 -12.24 16.16
C LYS A 158 -26.55 -12.46 15.27
N ILE A 159 -25.41 -12.97 15.81
CA ILE A 159 -24.22 -13.27 15.02
C ILE A 159 -24.41 -14.59 14.30
N VAL A 160 -24.58 -14.51 12.97
CA VAL A 160 -24.95 -15.63 12.12
C VAL A 160 -23.77 -16.21 11.36
N GLN A 161 -22.70 -15.44 11.16
CA GLN A 161 -21.50 -15.92 10.46
C GLN A 161 -20.25 -15.27 11.05
N VAL A 162 -19.23 -16.09 11.22
CA VAL A 162 -17.87 -15.65 11.52
C VAL A 162 -16.95 -16.21 10.44
N GLY A 163 -16.15 -15.31 9.87
CA GLY A 163 -15.04 -15.66 8.98
C GLY A 163 -13.73 -15.24 9.63
N ALA A 164 -12.77 -16.13 9.69
CA ALA A 164 -11.46 -15.80 10.21
C ALA A 164 -10.37 -16.38 9.31
N SER A 165 -9.24 -15.68 9.17
CA SER A 165 -8.09 -16.20 8.43
C SER A 165 -6.76 -15.76 9.02
N VAL A 166 -5.73 -16.61 8.86
CA VAL A 166 -4.34 -16.29 9.12
C VAL A 166 -3.55 -16.54 7.85
N THR A 167 -2.95 -15.49 7.32
CA THR A 167 -2.14 -15.52 6.10
C THR A 167 -0.72 -15.11 6.45
N ASP A 168 0.25 -15.87 5.95
CA ASP A 168 1.67 -15.54 6.05
C ASP A 168 2.35 -15.63 4.68
N SER A 169 3.43 -14.87 4.55
CA SER A 169 4.33 -14.94 3.40
C SER A 169 5.77 -14.67 3.82
N CYS A 170 6.70 -15.29 3.10
CA CYS A 170 8.12 -15.01 3.21
C CYS A 170 8.74 -15.01 1.81
N SER A 171 9.29 -13.86 1.41
CA SER A 171 9.96 -13.66 0.14
C SER A 171 11.47 -13.62 0.31
N ALA A 172 12.19 -14.37 -0.49
CA ALA A 172 13.62 -14.23 -0.72
C ALA A 172 13.82 -13.55 -2.07
N ILE A 173 14.51 -12.42 -2.08
CA ILE A 173 14.67 -11.56 -3.25
C ILE A 173 16.14 -11.29 -3.49
N THR A 174 16.59 -11.44 -4.75
CA THR A 174 17.89 -10.97 -5.20
C THR A 174 17.68 -9.84 -6.20
N LEU A 175 18.23 -8.68 -5.90
CA LEU A 175 18.19 -7.50 -6.75
C LEU A 175 19.60 -7.18 -7.22
N MET A 176 19.79 -7.17 -8.55
CA MET A 176 21.05 -6.81 -9.19
C MET A 176 20.82 -5.78 -10.28
N ASN A 177 21.73 -4.82 -10.45
CA ASN A 177 21.64 -3.86 -11.53
C ASN A 177 22.97 -3.57 -12.19
N SER A 178 22.91 -2.95 -13.35
CA SER A 178 24.07 -2.62 -14.18
C SER A 178 24.93 -1.47 -13.65
N GLU A 179 24.60 -0.89 -12.51
CA GLU A 179 25.42 0.07 -11.75
C GLU A 179 26.23 -0.62 -10.64
N GLY A 180 26.18 -1.95 -10.55
CA GLY A 180 26.96 -2.77 -9.61
C GLY A 180 26.21 -3.11 -8.32
N LEU A 181 24.93 -2.82 -8.19
CA LEU A 181 24.15 -3.25 -7.01
C LEU A 181 24.02 -4.77 -6.98
N HIS A 182 24.32 -5.38 -5.83
CA HIS A 182 24.01 -6.76 -5.51
C HIS A 182 23.41 -6.83 -4.10
N LEU A 183 22.11 -7.09 -4.02
CA LEU A 183 21.35 -7.03 -2.79
C LEU A 183 20.49 -8.29 -2.64
N GLU A 184 20.62 -8.97 -1.50
CA GLU A 184 19.73 -10.04 -1.06
C GLU A 184 18.78 -9.52 0.03
N MET A 185 17.49 -9.71 -0.14
CA MET A 185 16.46 -9.26 0.79
C MET A 185 15.59 -10.42 1.24
N THR A 186 15.22 -10.42 2.52
CA THR A 186 14.22 -11.35 3.06
C THR A 186 13.08 -10.54 3.68
N ARG A 187 11.84 -10.81 3.25
CA ARG A 187 10.64 -10.12 3.71
C ARG A 187 9.63 -11.13 4.26
N GLY A 188 9.34 -11.06 5.54
CA GLY A 188 8.31 -11.88 6.18
C GLY A 188 7.10 -11.03 6.54
N ARG A 189 5.88 -11.54 6.31
CA ARG A 189 4.64 -10.87 6.70
C ARG A 189 3.62 -11.85 7.24
N LEU A 190 2.91 -11.40 8.27
CA LEU A 190 1.75 -12.09 8.80
C LEU A 190 0.56 -11.12 8.81
N ARG A 191 -0.60 -11.62 8.40
CA ARG A 191 -1.87 -10.92 8.53
C ARG A 191 -2.93 -11.85 9.10
N VAL A 192 -3.70 -11.34 10.04
CA VAL A 192 -4.91 -12.00 10.53
C VAL A 192 -6.14 -11.21 10.07
N ASN A 193 -7.26 -11.89 9.95
CA ASN A 193 -8.55 -11.25 9.69
C ASN A 193 -9.63 -11.97 10.47
N VAL A 194 -10.50 -11.21 11.12
CA VAL A 194 -11.69 -11.71 11.80
C VAL A 194 -12.88 -10.87 11.35
N ALA A 195 -13.76 -11.46 10.57
CA ALA A 195 -14.98 -10.85 10.07
C ALA A 195 -16.19 -11.42 10.80
N VAL A 196 -17.06 -10.54 11.29
CA VAL A 196 -18.27 -10.91 12.04
C VAL A 196 -19.49 -10.37 11.32
N THR A 197 -20.46 -11.23 11.06
CA THR A 197 -21.73 -10.88 10.41
C THR A 197 -22.89 -11.10 11.36
N ALA A 198 -23.71 -10.08 11.55
CA ALA A 198 -24.93 -10.14 12.35
C ALA A 198 -26.17 -9.85 11.49
N THR A 199 -27.34 -10.31 11.96
CA THR A 199 -28.66 -10.03 11.37
C THR A 199 -29.72 -9.87 12.45
N ASP A 200 -30.73 -9.06 12.15
CA ASP A 200 -31.98 -8.97 12.90
C ASP A 200 -33.14 -9.69 12.23
N GLY A 201 -32.87 -10.43 11.13
CA GLY A 201 -33.84 -11.08 10.29
C GLY A 201 -34.27 -10.28 9.05
N THR A 202 -34.05 -8.96 9.05
CA THR A 202 -34.36 -8.05 7.95
C THR A 202 -33.08 -7.52 7.30
N GLU A 203 -32.19 -7.04 8.13
CA GLU A 203 -30.89 -6.46 7.73
C GLU A 203 -29.76 -7.45 8.07
N ARG A 204 -28.71 -7.38 7.28
CA ARG A 204 -27.46 -8.15 7.50
C ARG A 204 -26.26 -7.25 7.32
N LEU A 205 -25.48 -7.12 8.37
CA LEU A 205 -24.26 -6.30 8.37
C LEU A 205 -23.03 -7.16 8.68
N SER A 206 -21.89 -6.73 8.17
CA SER A 206 -20.62 -7.38 8.45
C SER A 206 -19.56 -6.32 8.72
N THR A 207 -18.69 -6.57 9.69
CA THR A 207 -17.51 -5.77 9.98
C THR A 207 -16.30 -6.69 10.14
N HIS A 208 -15.08 -6.14 10.11
CA HIS A 208 -13.88 -6.93 10.25
C HIS A 208 -12.75 -6.18 10.97
N GLU A 209 -11.86 -6.96 11.59
CA GLU A 209 -10.57 -6.52 12.09
C GLU A 209 -9.48 -7.30 11.35
N ALA A 210 -8.52 -6.61 10.74
CA ALA A 210 -7.52 -7.26 9.89
C ALA A 210 -6.11 -6.71 10.09
N PRO A 211 -5.54 -6.78 11.31
CA PRO A 211 -4.18 -6.34 11.55
C PRO A 211 -3.15 -7.23 10.86
N GLY A 212 -2.01 -6.64 10.56
CA GLY A 212 -0.85 -7.32 9.97
C GLY A 212 0.45 -6.62 10.35
N ALA A 213 1.56 -7.32 10.23
CA ALA A 213 2.89 -6.80 10.54
C ALA A 213 3.99 -7.55 9.77
N LEU A 214 5.20 -7.00 9.83
CA LEU A 214 6.41 -7.68 9.35
C LEU A 214 6.85 -8.72 10.39
N GLY A 215 7.07 -9.98 9.95
CA GLY A 215 7.53 -11.08 10.78
C GLY A 215 6.80 -12.39 10.50
N GLY A 216 6.84 -13.31 11.45
CA GLY A 216 6.22 -14.63 11.42
C GLY A 216 5.22 -14.85 12.56
N TYR A 217 5.13 -16.08 13.06
CA TYR A 217 4.15 -16.45 14.08
C TYR A 217 4.37 -15.79 15.46
N GLU A 218 5.53 -15.19 15.74
CA GLU A 218 5.74 -14.38 16.94
C GLU A 218 4.73 -13.24 17.03
N LEU A 219 4.21 -12.79 15.90
CA LEU A 219 3.23 -11.71 15.84
C LEU A 219 1.83 -12.13 16.31
N LEU A 220 1.49 -13.43 16.26
CA LEU A 220 0.21 -13.92 16.79
C LEU A 220 0.07 -13.71 18.29
N GLU A 221 1.18 -13.56 19.01
CA GLU A 221 1.18 -13.26 20.45
C GLU A 221 0.64 -11.83 20.70
N ASN A 222 0.74 -10.93 19.73
CA ASN A 222 0.26 -9.55 19.80
C ASN A 222 -1.21 -9.39 19.40
N TYR A 223 -1.79 -10.39 18.73
CA TYR A 223 -3.17 -10.33 18.23
C TYR A 223 -4.05 -11.35 18.97
N SER A 224 -4.73 -10.92 20.04
CA SER A 224 -5.72 -11.78 20.68
C SER A 224 -6.90 -12.04 19.76
N PRO A 225 -7.18 -13.29 19.36
CA PRO A 225 -8.34 -13.61 18.55
C PRO A 225 -9.66 -13.23 19.21
N GLU A 226 -9.73 -13.36 20.55
CA GLU A 226 -10.91 -12.97 21.32
C GLU A 226 -11.14 -11.45 21.26
N LYS A 227 -10.08 -10.66 21.44
CA LYS A 227 -10.16 -9.20 21.38
C LYS A 227 -10.62 -8.73 20.00
N LEU A 228 -10.04 -9.26 18.91
CA LEU A 228 -10.45 -8.90 17.55
C LEU A 228 -11.90 -9.29 17.28
N ALA A 229 -12.31 -10.49 17.70
CA ALA A 229 -13.68 -10.97 17.56
C ALA A 229 -14.69 -10.13 18.34
N THR A 230 -14.34 -9.73 19.57
CA THR A 230 -15.18 -8.89 20.42
C THR A 230 -15.34 -7.49 19.83
N ILE A 231 -14.25 -6.83 19.42
CA ILE A 231 -14.29 -5.50 18.81
C ILE A 231 -15.20 -5.51 17.57
N GLY A 232 -14.99 -6.44 16.64
CA GLY A 232 -15.82 -6.56 15.43
C GLY A 232 -17.27 -6.93 15.76
N GLY A 233 -17.48 -7.89 16.67
CA GLY A 233 -18.80 -8.36 17.06
C GLY A 233 -19.65 -7.29 17.74
N GLU A 234 -19.09 -6.55 18.69
CA GLU A 234 -19.79 -5.44 19.35
C GLU A 234 -20.14 -4.31 18.38
N ARG A 235 -19.20 -3.99 17.44
CA ARG A 235 -19.45 -2.98 16.42
C ARG A 235 -20.61 -3.39 15.52
N VAL A 236 -20.60 -4.58 14.95
CA VAL A 236 -21.67 -5.00 14.03
C VAL A 236 -23.01 -5.03 14.70
N LEU A 237 -23.09 -5.40 16.01
CA LEU A 237 -24.33 -5.38 16.79
C LEU A 237 -24.84 -3.94 17.01
N ARG A 238 -23.95 -2.99 17.35
CA ARG A 238 -24.33 -1.56 17.45
C ARG A 238 -24.86 -1.01 16.13
N MET A 239 -24.15 -1.31 15.03
CA MET A 239 -24.53 -0.80 13.70
C MET A 239 -25.79 -1.47 13.15
N LEU A 240 -26.13 -2.68 13.59
CA LEU A 240 -27.34 -3.35 13.17
C LEU A 240 -28.60 -2.60 13.63
N ASP A 241 -28.56 -2.02 14.83
CA ASP A 241 -29.64 -1.24 15.42
C ASP A 241 -29.54 0.27 15.06
N ALA A 242 -28.52 0.70 14.29
CA ALA A 242 -28.28 2.10 13.95
C ALA A 242 -29.25 2.64 12.88
N GLY A 243 -29.60 3.90 13.02
CA GLY A 243 -30.37 4.66 12.03
C GLY A 243 -29.56 5.11 10.82
N TYR A 244 -30.08 6.10 10.09
CA TYR A 244 -29.40 6.74 8.96
C TYR A 244 -29.23 8.23 9.22
N ILE A 245 -28.20 8.83 8.63
CA ILE A 245 -28.01 10.28 8.63
C ILE A 245 -28.55 10.86 7.31
N ALA A 246 -29.19 12.04 7.38
CA ALA A 246 -29.57 12.78 6.17
C ALA A 246 -28.32 13.22 5.41
N GLY A 247 -28.30 12.96 4.09
CA GLY A 247 -27.20 13.37 3.23
C GLY A 247 -27.10 14.88 3.12
N GLY A 248 -25.89 15.41 2.94
CA GLY A 248 -25.63 16.84 2.76
C GLY A 248 -24.21 17.26 3.05
N GLN A 249 -23.93 18.54 2.83
CA GLN A 249 -22.65 19.14 3.24
C GLN A 249 -22.67 19.42 4.75
N MET A 250 -21.70 18.86 5.47
CA MET A 250 -21.61 19.05 6.91
C MET A 250 -20.18 18.89 7.44
N PRO A 251 -19.90 19.38 8.66
CA PRO A 251 -18.66 19.05 9.37
C PRO A 251 -18.60 17.55 9.67
N VAL A 252 -17.41 16.97 9.52
CA VAL A 252 -17.15 15.57 9.89
C VAL A 252 -15.94 15.50 10.79
N VAL A 253 -16.10 14.89 11.95
CA VAL A 253 -14.98 14.45 12.79
C VAL A 253 -14.67 13.01 12.40
N MET A 254 -13.46 12.74 11.97
CA MET A 254 -13.01 11.39 11.59
C MET A 254 -12.15 10.81 12.68
N GLY A 255 -12.41 9.56 13.06
CA GLY A 255 -11.60 8.83 14.02
C GLY A 255 -10.20 8.53 13.52
N ASN A 256 -9.34 8.13 14.43
CA ASN A 256 -7.95 7.78 14.20
C ASN A 256 -7.76 6.48 13.38
N GLY A 257 -6.53 6.05 13.21
CA GLY A 257 -6.14 4.79 12.56
C GLY A 257 -6.55 4.74 11.10
N PHE A 258 -7.50 3.87 10.73
CA PHE A 258 -7.92 3.68 9.34
C PHE A 258 -8.59 4.92 8.71
N GLY A 259 -8.97 5.92 9.51
CA GLY A 259 -9.35 7.25 9.02
C GLY A 259 -8.29 7.86 8.08
N GLY A 260 -7.01 7.52 8.28
CA GLY A 260 -5.89 7.94 7.42
C GLY A 260 -6.00 7.52 5.95
N VAL A 261 -6.93 6.64 5.62
CA VAL A 261 -7.26 6.30 4.23
C VAL A 261 -7.66 7.54 3.41
N ILE A 262 -8.27 8.55 4.05
CA ILE A 262 -8.63 9.77 3.34
C ILE A 262 -7.39 10.49 2.82
N PHE A 263 -6.34 10.62 3.64
CA PHE A 263 -5.08 11.22 3.20
C PHE A 263 -4.40 10.36 2.13
N HIS A 264 -4.37 9.03 2.33
CA HIS A 264 -3.77 8.07 1.41
C HIS A 264 -4.32 8.24 -0.01
N GLU A 265 -5.63 8.29 -0.15
CA GLU A 265 -6.29 8.40 -1.44
C GLU A 265 -6.36 9.84 -1.96
N ALA A 266 -6.74 10.77 -1.09
CA ALA A 266 -6.95 12.16 -1.48
C ALA A 266 -5.66 12.90 -1.84
N CYS A 267 -4.55 12.51 -1.24
CA CYS A 267 -3.26 13.22 -1.36
C CYS A 267 -2.10 12.26 -1.65
N GLY A 268 -2.05 11.10 -1.01
CA GLY A 268 -0.95 10.15 -1.11
C GLY A 268 -0.68 9.71 -2.56
N HIS A 269 -1.65 9.11 -3.25
CA HIS A 269 -1.51 8.72 -4.65
C HIS A 269 -1.19 9.90 -5.60
N PRO A 270 -1.85 11.07 -5.47
CA PRO A 270 -1.46 12.25 -6.22
C PRO A 270 -0.03 12.78 -5.95
N LEU A 271 0.60 12.41 -4.83
CA LEU A 271 1.98 12.77 -4.50
C LEU A 271 3.02 11.69 -4.87
N GLU A 272 2.62 10.59 -5.49
CA GLU A 272 3.53 9.64 -6.12
C GLU A 272 4.08 10.22 -7.43
N THR A 273 5.40 10.15 -7.66
CA THR A 273 6.00 10.67 -8.91
C THR A 273 5.44 9.99 -10.15
N GLU A 274 4.89 8.79 -10.04
CA GLU A 274 4.18 8.12 -11.14
C GLU A 274 2.98 8.96 -11.64
N SER A 275 2.24 9.62 -10.74
CA SER A 275 1.14 10.55 -11.10
C SER A 275 1.67 11.91 -11.55
N ILE A 276 2.73 12.42 -10.88
CA ILE A 276 3.29 13.76 -11.16
C ILE A 276 3.91 13.81 -12.57
N ARG A 277 4.76 12.84 -12.94
CA ARG A 277 5.44 12.80 -14.24
C ARG A 277 4.47 12.67 -15.43
N ARG A 278 3.31 12.07 -15.20
CA ARG A 278 2.24 11.94 -16.19
C ARG A 278 1.32 13.16 -16.25
N ASN A 279 1.60 14.18 -15.46
CA ASN A 279 0.73 15.36 -15.28
C ASN A 279 -0.71 14.97 -14.89
N ALA A 280 -0.86 13.88 -14.13
CA ALA A 280 -2.12 13.31 -13.67
C ALA A 280 -2.31 13.54 -12.16
N SER A 281 -1.94 14.72 -11.67
CA SER A 281 -2.08 15.11 -10.27
C SER A 281 -2.39 16.59 -10.15
N PRO A 282 -3.33 16.98 -9.26
CA PRO A 282 -3.59 18.39 -8.96
C PRO A 282 -2.40 19.08 -8.22
N PHE A 283 -1.40 18.32 -7.80
CA PHE A 283 -0.23 18.82 -7.07
C PHE A 283 1.02 18.97 -7.95
N CYS A 284 0.91 18.79 -9.28
CA CYS A 284 2.04 19.01 -10.19
C CYS A 284 2.59 20.44 -10.06
N GLY A 285 3.92 20.55 -9.84
CA GLY A 285 4.62 21.84 -9.73
C GLY A 285 4.37 22.62 -8.44
N LYS A 286 3.68 22.05 -7.44
CA LYS A 286 3.25 22.77 -6.23
C LYS A 286 4.18 22.61 -5.02
N ILE A 287 5.39 22.11 -5.21
CA ILE A 287 6.39 22.10 -4.11
C ILE A 287 6.64 23.54 -3.61
N GLY A 288 6.51 23.75 -2.30
CA GLY A 288 6.62 25.06 -1.65
C GLY A 288 5.30 25.80 -1.50
N GLU A 289 4.22 25.34 -2.11
CA GLU A 289 2.89 25.95 -1.97
C GLU A 289 2.11 25.40 -0.78
N ALA A 290 1.20 26.23 -0.25
CA ALA A 290 0.23 25.80 0.75
C ALA A 290 -0.87 24.98 0.09
N ILE A 291 -1.00 23.70 0.51
CA ILE A 291 -2.03 22.76 0.03
C ILE A 291 -2.93 22.27 1.16
N GLY A 292 -2.70 22.69 2.38
CA GLY A 292 -3.48 22.38 3.58
C GLY A 292 -3.40 23.49 4.61
N GLN A 293 -4.12 23.31 5.71
CA GLN A 293 -4.05 24.24 6.86
C GLN A 293 -2.72 24.06 7.64
N PRO A 294 -2.26 25.08 8.39
CA PRO A 294 -1.02 25.00 9.17
C PRO A 294 -0.97 23.88 10.22
N CYS A 295 -2.12 23.35 10.63
CA CYS A 295 -2.18 22.19 11.55
C CYS A 295 -1.86 20.86 10.85
N LEU A 296 -1.80 20.82 9.51
CA LEU A 296 -1.60 19.61 8.75
C LEU A 296 -0.12 19.36 8.46
N THR A 297 0.41 18.28 9.02
CA THR A 297 1.71 17.70 8.66
C THR A 297 1.48 16.24 8.26
N ALA A 298 2.00 15.84 7.11
CA ALA A 298 1.81 14.50 6.58
C ALA A 298 3.14 13.87 6.15
N ILE A 299 3.28 12.58 6.41
CA ILE A 299 4.54 11.85 6.34
C ILE A 299 4.30 10.51 5.66
N ASP A 300 5.28 10.05 4.85
CA ASP A 300 5.42 8.66 4.46
C ASP A 300 6.72 8.11 5.06
N ASP A 301 6.64 7.08 5.90
CA ASP A 301 7.76 6.56 6.67
C ASP A 301 7.95 5.05 6.43
N GLY A 302 9.01 4.69 5.68
CA GLY A 302 9.37 3.29 5.45
C GLY A 302 10.18 2.64 6.57
N THR A 303 10.61 3.42 7.59
CA THR A 303 11.61 2.99 8.59
C THR A 303 11.01 2.46 9.89
N MET A 304 9.68 2.46 10.01
CA MET A 304 8.97 2.04 11.23
C MET A 304 9.12 0.53 11.44
N ASP A 305 9.81 0.12 12.49
CA ASP A 305 10.15 -1.28 12.73
C ASP A 305 8.89 -2.14 12.99
N GLY A 306 8.82 -3.30 12.35
CA GLY A 306 7.70 -4.25 12.46
C GLY A 306 6.38 -3.80 11.82
N VAL A 307 6.27 -2.57 11.31
CA VAL A 307 5.02 -2.04 10.73
C VAL A 307 4.79 -2.60 9.32
N TRP A 308 3.55 -2.92 9.01
CA TRP A 308 3.11 -3.68 7.83
C TRP A 308 3.60 -3.12 6.49
N GLY A 309 3.59 -1.80 6.30
CA GLY A 309 4.04 -1.12 5.06
C GLY A 309 5.54 -0.82 5.00
N SER A 310 6.30 -1.09 6.07
CA SER A 310 7.73 -0.78 6.16
C SER A 310 8.60 -1.68 5.29
N LEU A 311 9.73 -1.13 4.86
CA LEU A 311 10.83 -1.80 4.17
C LEU A 311 12.13 -1.10 4.57
N LYS A 312 13.23 -1.82 4.74
CA LYS A 312 14.56 -1.21 4.97
C LYS A 312 15.15 -0.63 3.70
N VAL A 313 14.86 -1.27 2.57
CA VAL A 313 15.19 -0.81 1.23
C VAL A 313 13.99 -1.03 0.32
N ASP A 314 13.82 -0.16 -0.67
CA ASP A 314 12.75 -0.30 -1.65
C ASP A 314 13.10 -1.35 -2.75
N ASP A 315 12.22 -1.52 -3.74
CA ASP A 315 12.39 -2.51 -4.79
C ASP A 315 13.35 -2.08 -5.92
N GLU A 316 14.04 -0.94 -5.76
CA GLU A 316 15.18 -0.49 -6.56
C GLU A 316 16.49 -0.50 -5.76
N GLY A 317 16.44 -0.95 -4.49
CA GLY A 317 17.60 -1.02 -3.61
C GLY A 317 17.94 0.31 -2.90
N THR A 318 17.06 1.32 -3.01
CA THR A 318 17.23 2.59 -2.32
C THR A 318 16.84 2.43 -0.84
N PRO A 319 17.69 2.83 0.12
CA PRO A 319 17.33 2.85 1.53
C PRO A 319 16.06 3.67 1.77
N THR A 320 15.10 3.11 2.50
CA THR A 320 13.90 3.87 2.85
C THR A 320 14.20 4.92 3.90
N LYS A 321 13.38 5.95 3.95
CA LYS A 321 13.51 7.06 4.91
C LYS A 321 12.13 7.55 5.36
N ARG A 322 12.12 8.31 6.43
CA ARG A 322 10.98 9.12 6.83
C ARG A 322 10.94 10.36 5.94
N THR A 323 9.93 10.49 5.11
CA THR A 323 9.75 11.58 4.15
C THR A 323 8.59 12.47 4.60
N THR A 324 8.87 13.71 4.96
CA THR A 324 7.82 14.70 5.22
C THR A 324 7.29 15.21 3.90
N LEU A 325 6.06 14.84 3.55
CA LEU A 325 5.40 15.24 2.31
C LEU A 325 4.80 16.64 2.42
N ILE A 326 4.11 16.89 3.54
CA ILE A 326 3.50 18.18 3.88
C ILE A 326 3.98 18.57 5.27
N GLU A 327 4.42 19.80 5.44
CA GLU A 327 4.82 20.35 6.73
C GLU A 327 4.09 21.66 6.98
N ASN A 328 3.29 21.70 8.05
CA ASN A 328 2.48 22.88 8.40
C ASN A 328 1.66 23.41 7.21
N GLY A 329 1.03 22.49 6.46
CA GLY A 329 0.22 22.78 5.28
C GLY A 329 0.98 23.01 3.99
N ILE A 330 2.33 23.11 4.02
CA ILE A 330 3.18 23.38 2.86
C ILE A 330 3.67 22.07 2.25
N LEU A 331 3.48 21.87 0.94
CA LEU A 331 4.01 20.73 0.20
C LEU A 331 5.54 20.80 0.13
N LYS A 332 6.24 19.77 0.61
CA LYS A 332 7.72 19.75 0.70
C LYS A 332 8.36 18.95 -0.42
N THR A 333 7.78 17.81 -0.76
CA THR A 333 8.31 16.90 -1.79
C THR A 333 7.24 15.88 -2.21
N TYR A 334 7.59 15.05 -3.20
CA TYR A 334 6.82 13.90 -3.65
C TYR A 334 7.50 12.58 -3.23
N MET A 335 6.78 11.47 -3.29
CA MET A 335 7.36 10.13 -3.16
C MET A 335 7.93 9.71 -4.52
N SER A 336 9.19 9.30 -4.55
CA SER A 336 9.91 9.07 -5.80
C SER A 336 10.53 7.67 -5.89
N ASP A 337 10.50 7.15 -7.10
CA ASP A 337 11.32 6.08 -7.64
C ASP A 337 12.42 6.66 -8.55
N ARG A 338 13.29 5.83 -9.11
CA ARG A 338 14.40 6.26 -9.99
C ARG A 338 13.93 7.10 -11.18
N VAL A 339 12.91 6.62 -11.89
CA VAL A 339 12.43 7.32 -13.10
C VAL A 339 11.74 8.62 -12.73
N GLY A 340 10.86 8.59 -11.73
CA GLY A 340 10.15 9.77 -11.28
C GLY A 340 11.07 10.83 -10.68
N ALA A 341 12.09 10.43 -9.92
CA ALA A 341 13.09 11.36 -9.39
C ALA A 341 13.86 12.08 -10.50
N ALA A 342 14.27 11.34 -11.54
CA ALA A 342 14.98 11.90 -12.70
C ALA A 342 14.12 12.87 -13.51
N GLU A 343 12.85 12.54 -13.79
CA GLU A 343 11.93 13.39 -14.56
C GLU A 343 11.49 14.66 -13.81
N VAL A 344 11.26 14.52 -12.50
CA VAL A 344 10.76 15.64 -11.67
C VAL A 344 11.89 16.49 -11.11
N GLY A 345 13.12 15.97 -11.06
CA GLY A 345 14.30 16.67 -10.54
C GLY A 345 14.31 16.74 -9.01
N ILE A 346 13.95 15.65 -8.34
CA ILE A 346 13.96 15.54 -6.87
C ILE A 346 14.79 14.34 -6.40
N ASP A 347 15.13 14.31 -5.13
CA ASP A 347 15.87 13.21 -4.53
C ASP A 347 15.02 11.93 -4.43
N LEU A 348 15.69 10.76 -4.47
CA LEU A 348 15.08 9.47 -4.19
C LEU A 348 14.56 9.41 -2.74
N THR A 349 13.34 8.92 -2.59
CA THR A 349 12.69 8.76 -1.28
C THR A 349 12.65 7.32 -0.76
N GLY A 350 13.12 6.35 -1.58
CA GLY A 350 13.04 4.93 -1.26
C GLY A 350 11.59 4.44 -1.31
N SER A 351 10.84 4.90 -2.31
CA SER A 351 9.41 4.60 -2.47
C SER A 351 9.10 3.72 -3.67
N ALA A 352 10.11 3.21 -4.38
CA ALA A 352 9.90 2.29 -5.50
C ALA A 352 9.37 0.95 -4.99
N ARG A 353 8.18 0.54 -5.45
CA ARG A 353 7.53 -0.69 -4.97
C ARG A 353 6.86 -1.47 -6.09
N ARG A 354 6.87 -2.79 -5.96
CA ARG A 354 6.16 -3.76 -6.81
C ARG A 354 5.50 -4.84 -5.95
N GLU A 355 4.44 -5.46 -6.47
CA GLU A 355 3.79 -6.60 -5.84
C GLU A 355 4.71 -7.82 -5.81
N CYS A 356 5.29 -8.15 -6.96
CA CYS A 356 6.23 -9.27 -7.15
C CYS A 356 7.04 -9.08 -8.45
N TYR A 357 7.84 -10.08 -8.80
CA TYR A 357 8.67 -10.09 -10.02
C TYR A 357 7.91 -9.86 -11.33
N LYS A 358 6.57 -9.95 -11.36
CA LYS A 358 5.76 -9.72 -12.56
C LYS A 358 5.55 -8.24 -12.90
N TYR A 359 5.88 -7.36 -11.98
CA TYR A 359 5.61 -5.92 -12.10
C TYR A 359 6.89 -5.09 -12.10
N ALA A 360 6.91 -4.06 -12.95
CA ALA A 360 7.91 -3.00 -12.82
C ALA A 360 7.64 -2.19 -11.54
N PRO A 361 8.66 -1.77 -10.79
CA PRO A 361 8.47 -0.88 -9.65
C PRO A 361 8.08 0.51 -10.10
N VAL A 362 7.24 1.16 -9.33
CA VAL A 362 6.92 2.58 -9.42
C VAL A 362 6.86 3.19 -8.03
N SER A 363 6.86 4.52 -7.94
CA SER A 363 6.70 5.21 -6.66
C SER A 363 5.34 4.86 -6.03
N ARG A 364 5.37 4.40 -4.77
CA ARG A 364 4.20 3.98 -3.97
C ARG A 364 4.39 4.34 -2.51
N MET A 365 3.29 4.53 -1.82
CA MET A 365 3.24 4.74 -0.37
C MET A 365 3.71 3.52 0.42
N ARG A 366 4.16 3.74 1.67
CA ARG A 366 4.59 2.74 2.65
C ARG A 366 3.74 2.81 3.92
N ASN A 367 4.17 3.57 4.93
CA ASN A 367 3.34 3.95 6.07
C ASN A 367 3.06 5.44 5.94
N THR A 368 1.88 5.77 5.44
CA THR A 368 1.51 7.15 5.10
C THR A 368 0.49 7.66 6.09
N PHE A 369 0.77 8.78 6.74
CA PHE A 369 -0.07 9.25 7.85
C PHE A 369 -0.03 10.76 8.04
N ILE A 370 -1.13 11.28 8.64
CA ILE A 370 -1.15 12.62 9.22
C ILE A 370 -0.50 12.54 10.60
N ALA A 371 0.51 13.36 10.85
CA ALA A 371 1.21 13.40 12.12
C ALA A 371 0.32 13.94 13.25
N PRO A 372 0.54 13.52 14.52
CA PRO A 372 -0.19 14.07 15.66
C PRO A 372 -0.13 15.59 15.74
N GLY A 373 -1.29 16.20 15.98
CA GLY A 373 -1.46 17.62 16.25
C GLY A 373 -1.60 17.89 17.75
N LYS A 374 -2.37 18.92 18.11
CA LYS A 374 -2.56 19.37 19.49
C LYS A 374 -3.99 19.26 20.03
N ASP A 375 -4.95 19.04 19.15
CA ASP A 375 -6.35 19.04 19.52
C ASP A 375 -6.76 17.70 20.18
N THR A 376 -7.92 17.64 20.79
CA THR A 376 -8.50 16.42 21.35
C THR A 376 -9.76 16.05 20.60
N LEU A 377 -10.12 14.76 20.59
CA LEU A 377 -11.37 14.30 20.00
C LEU A 377 -12.57 15.05 20.61
N ASP A 378 -12.58 15.22 21.94
CA ASP A 378 -13.65 15.92 22.65
C ASP A 378 -13.77 17.38 22.16
N SER A 379 -12.66 18.12 22.04
CA SER A 379 -12.68 19.50 21.54
C SER A 379 -13.19 19.61 20.09
N MET A 380 -12.90 18.61 19.26
CA MET A 380 -13.44 18.53 17.89
C MET A 380 -14.96 18.33 17.92
N ILE A 381 -15.44 17.37 18.72
CA ILE A 381 -16.89 17.09 18.87
C ILE A 381 -17.61 18.33 19.40
N GLU A 382 -17.09 18.96 20.47
CA GLU A 382 -17.66 20.18 21.07
C GLU A 382 -17.76 21.35 20.10
N SER A 383 -16.89 21.40 19.10
CA SER A 383 -16.88 22.47 18.07
C SER A 383 -17.90 22.30 16.95
N VAL A 384 -18.75 21.25 16.99
CA VAL A 384 -19.72 20.92 15.93
C VAL A 384 -21.16 21.01 16.47
N ASP A 385 -21.97 21.91 15.91
CA ASP A 385 -23.40 22.02 16.26
C ASP A 385 -24.22 20.87 15.68
N TYR A 386 -24.01 20.55 14.38
CA TYR A 386 -24.60 19.40 13.70
C TYR A 386 -23.62 18.84 12.69
N GLY A 387 -23.39 17.53 12.73
CA GLY A 387 -22.45 16.86 11.85
C GLY A 387 -22.37 15.35 12.08
N LEU A 388 -21.34 14.74 11.48
CA LEU A 388 -21.06 13.31 11.59
C LEU A 388 -19.76 13.08 12.37
N TYR A 389 -19.79 12.20 13.35
CA TYR A 389 -18.60 11.54 13.85
C TYR A 389 -18.44 10.20 13.14
N ALA A 390 -17.52 10.14 12.17
CA ALA A 390 -17.10 8.92 11.48
C ALA A 390 -16.03 8.23 12.34
N ALA A 391 -16.46 7.50 13.36
CA ALA A 391 -15.60 6.89 14.36
C ALA A 391 -14.67 5.82 13.72
N ARG A 392 -15.16 5.12 12.67
CA ARG A 392 -14.37 4.18 11.89
C ARG A 392 -14.72 4.27 10.42
N MET A 393 -13.71 4.37 9.61
CA MET A 393 -13.83 4.33 8.16
C MET A 393 -13.74 2.89 7.67
N ALA A 394 -14.47 2.59 6.59
CA ALA A 394 -14.28 1.41 5.78
C ALA A 394 -13.47 1.75 4.52
N GLY A 395 -13.30 0.78 3.63
CA GLY A 395 -12.65 1.01 2.34
C GLY A 395 -13.44 1.94 1.43
N GLY A 396 -12.79 2.39 0.40
CA GLY A 396 -13.35 3.24 -0.64
C GLY A 396 -12.51 3.21 -1.90
N SER A 397 -12.68 4.20 -2.74
CA SER A 397 -11.93 4.35 -4.00
C SER A 397 -11.63 5.80 -4.29
N VAL A 398 -10.57 6.03 -5.06
CA VAL A 398 -10.22 7.33 -5.63
C VAL A 398 -10.01 7.21 -7.13
N ASN A 399 -10.34 8.28 -7.84
CA ASN A 399 -9.84 8.52 -9.19
C ASN A 399 -8.57 9.39 -9.07
N PRO A 400 -7.36 8.86 -9.29
CA PRO A 400 -6.12 9.62 -9.07
C PRO A 400 -6.02 10.88 -9.97
N ALA A 401 -6.59 10.83 -11.17
CA ALA A 401 -6.51 11.94 -12.13
C ALA A 401 -7.37 13.14 -11.71
N THR A 402 -8.54 12.91 -11.11
CA THR A 402 -9.47 13.97 -10.67
C THR A 402 -9.35 14.25 -9.17
N GLY A 403 -8.77 13.31 -8.40
CA GLY A 403 -8.75 13.33 -6.94
C GLY A 403 -10.11 13.08 -6.29
N GLU A 404 -11.12 12.68 -7.09
CA GLU A 404 -12.45 12.33 -6.55
C GLU A 404 -12.41 11.03 -5.79
N PHE A 405 -12.94 11.03 -4.58
CA PHE A 405 -13.01 9.84 -3.72
C PHE A 405 -14.41 9.61 -3.16
N ASN A 406 -14.67 8.36 -2.81
CA ASN A 406 -15.77 7.98 -1.95
C ASN A 406 -15.30 6.94 -0.92
N PHE A 407 -15.70 7.12 0.35
CA PHE A 407 -15.37 6.22 1.46
C PHE A 407 -16.59 5.92 2.28
N ALA A 408 -16.84 4.64 2.55
CA ALA A 408 -17.88 4.23 3.47
C ALA A 408 -17.46 4.47 4.92
N VAL A 409 -18.43 4.80 5.75
CA VAL A 409 -18.29 4.88 7.22
C VAL A 409 -18.77 3.56 7.79
N ASP A 410 -17.86 2.83 8.46
CA ASP A 410 -18.13 1.52 9.09
C ASP A 410 -18.84 1.69 10.46
N GLU A 411 -18.46 2.75 11.20
CA GLU A 411 -19.10 3.14 12.47
C GLU A 411 -19.23 4.64 12.53
N GLY A 412 -20.45 5.14 12.59
CA GLY A 412 -20.75 6.57 12.61
C GLY A 412 -21.75 6.96 13.70
N TYR A 413 -21.72 8.22 14.10
CA TYR A 413 -22.62 8.82 15.08
C TYR A 413 -23.01 10.22 14.65
N VAL A 414 -24.24 10.63 14.92
CA VAL A 414 -24.63 12.03 14.77
C VAL A 414 -23.97 12.85 15.86
N ILE A 415 -23.48 14.03 15.51
CA ILE A 415 -23.10 15.08 16.47
C ILE A 415 -24.23 16.10 16.51
N ARG A 416 -24.68 16.46 17.70
CA ARG A 416 -25.61 17.59 17.94
C ARG A 416 -25.18 18.38 19.16
N ASN A 417 -25.13 19.72 19.01
CA ASN A 417 -24.78 20.65 20.08
C ASN A 417 -23.49 20.23 20.82
N GLY A 418 -22.45 19.85 20.08
CA GLY A 418 -21.18 19.46 20.66
C GLY A 418 -21.16 18.10 21.36
N LYS A 419 -22.10 17.20 21.08
CA LYS A 419 -22.21 15.88 21.73
C LYS A 419 -22.40 14.77 20.71
N VAL A 420 -21.79 13.63 20.97
CA VAL A 420 -22.04 12.37 20.24
C VAL A 420 -23.42 11.85 20.66
N CYS A 421 -24.25 11.60 19.67
CA CYS A 421 -25.64 11.15 19.85
C CYS A 421 -25.84 9.72 19.32
N GLU A 422 -26.95 9.48 18.62
CA GLU A 422 -27.31 8.16 18.11
C GLU A 422 -26.35 7.63 17.04
N PRO A 423 -26.14 6.30 16.99
CA PRO A 423 -25.36 5.66 15.94
C PRO A 423 -26.08 5.75 14.58
N VAL A 424 -25.30 5.90 13.52
CA VAL A 424 -25.78 5.92 12.13
C VAL A 424 -24.93 5.03 11.25
N ARG A 425 -25.57 4.42 10.25
CA ARG A 425 -24.97 3.54 9.26
C ARG A 425 -25.21 4.03 7.83
N GLY A 426 -24.49 3.45 6.87
CA GLY A 426 -24.66 3.72 5.44
C GLY A 426 -24.24 5.12 5.01
N ALA A 427 -23.51 5.85 5.87
CA ALA A 427 -22.91 7.11 5.50
C ALA A 427 -21.70 6.89 4.58
N THR A 428 -21.55 7.76 3.60
CA THR A 428 -20.41 7.76 2.66
C THR A 428 -19.84 9.16 2.57
N LEU A 429 -18.53 9.31 2.71
CA LEU A 429 -17.82 10.58 2.52
C LEU A 429 -17.41 10.72 1.07
N ILE A 430 -17.76 11.84 0.44
CA ILE A 430 -17.52 12.12 -0.97
C ILE A 430 -16.83 13.47 -1.10
N GLY A 431 -15.75 13.52 -1.89
CA GLY A 431 -15.02 14.77 -2.09
C GLY A 431 -13.89 14.66 -3.10
N LYS A 432 -13.11 15.74 -3.17
CA LYS A 432 -11.86 15.80 -3.94
C LYS A 432 -10.72 16.13 -3.00
N GLY A 433 -9.61 15.40 -3.14
CA GLY A 433 -8.48 15.51 -2.22
C GLY A 433 -7.96 16.92 -2.01
N HIS A 434 -7.71 17.64 -3.10
CA HIS A 434 -7.19 19.02 -3.07
C HIS A 434 -8.18 20.04 -2.46
N GLU A 435 -9.48 19.70 -2.39
CA GLU A 435 -10.49 20.55 -1.74
C GLU A 435 -10.64 20.23 -0.26
N ILE A 436 -10.36 18.98 0.15
CA ILE A 436 -10.54 18.52 1.53
C ILE A 436 -9.34 18.89 2.42
N MET A 437 -8.10 18.81 1.90
CA MET A 437 -6.90 19.14 2.68
C MET A 437 -6.94 20.55 3.29
N PRO A 438 -7.36 21.61 2.56
CA PRO A 438 -7.53 22.94 3.13
C PRO A 438 -8.66 23.07 4.18
N ARG A 439 -9.58 22.09 4.25
CA ARG A 439 -10.73 22.07 5.17
C ARG A 439 -10.47 21.28 6.45
N ILE A 440 -9.28 20.66 6.59
CA ILE A 440 -8.87 20.03 7.83
C ILE A 440 -8.46 21.12 8.80
N SER A 441 -9.33 21.45 9.75
CA SER A 441 -9.15 22.58 10.67
C SER A 441 -8.58 22.20 12.03
N MET A 442 -8.71 20.92 12.42
CA MET A 442 -8.19 20.40 13.69
C MET A 442 -7.55 19.04 13.50
N VAL A 443 -6.44 18.79 14.20
CA VAL A 443 -5.68 17.53 14.18
C VAL A 443 -5.39 17.09 15.62
N GLY A 444 -5.80 15.89 15.96
CA GLY A 444 -5.75 15.33 17.31
C GLY A 444 -4.40 14.81 17.77
N GLN A 445 -4.37 14.27 18.97
CA GLN A 445 -3.19 13.67 19.61
C GLN A 445 -3.24 12.14 19.60
N ASP A 446 -4.40 11.54 19.38
CA ASP A 446 -4.75 10.13 19.50
C ASP A 446 -4.34 9.30 18.28
N PHE A 447 -3.08 9.41 17.88
CA PHE A 447 -2.52 8.78 16.70
C PHE A 447 -2.60 7.25 16.75
N GLU A 448 -3.06 6.66 15.65
CA GLU A 448 -3.09 5.21 15.46
C GLU A 448 -2.76 4.86 14.00
N LEU A 449 -2.21 3.66 13.79
CA LEU A 449 -1.92 3.08 12.48
C LEU A 449 -2.88 1.92 12.17
N ALA A 450 -3.20 1.75 10.90
CA ALA A 450 -4.02 0.65 10.42
C ALA A 450 -3.46 0.03 9.13
N THR A 451 -3.58 -1.28 9.02
CA THR A 451 -3.06 -2.04 7.87
C THR A 451 -4.01 -1.97 6.68
N GLY A 452 -3.43 -1.85 5.48
CA GLY A 452 -4.16 -1.86 4.22
C GLY A 452 -3.42 -2.63 3.12
N ILE A 453 -4.11 -2.83 2.01
CA ILE A 453 -3.53 -3.26 0.72
C ILE A 453 -3.89 -2.19 -0.30
N CYS A 454 -2.90 -1.71 -1.01
CA CYS A 454 -3.06 -0.67 -2.01
C CYS A 454 -2.79 -1.23 -3.41
N GLY A 455 -3.75 -1.08 -4.33
CA GLY A 455 -3.65 -1.53 -5.72
C GLY A 455 -3.33 -0.38 -6.67
N ALA A 456 -2.31 -0.53 -7.53
CA ALA A 456 -2.00 0.38 -8.63
C ALA A 456 -1.25 -0.35 -9.75
N SER A 457 -0.59 0.40 -10.66
CA SER A 457 0.09 -0.16 -11.84
C SER A 457 1.18 -1.20 -11.52
N SER A 458 1.83 -1.11 -10.35
CA SER A 458 2.81 -2.09 -9.88
C SER A 458 2.21 -3.23 -9.04
N GLY A 459 0.90 -3.45 -9.13
CA GLY A 459 0.17 -4.52 -8.42
C GLY A 459 -0.33 -4.10 -7.04
N HIS A 460 -0.67 -5.10 -6.23
CA HIS A 460 -1.22 -4.95 -4.88
C HIS A 460 -0.12 -5.04 -3.84
N ILE A 461 0.10 -4.00 -3.08
CA ILE A 461 1.18 -3.93 -2.10
C ILE A 461 0.69 -3.69 -0.68
N PRO A 462 1.38 -4.23 0.34
CA PRO A 462 1.14 -3.90 1.74
C PRO A 462 1.41 -2.42 2.01
N VAL A 463 0.46 -1.73 2.62
CA VAL A 463 0.57 -0.34 3.05
C VAL A 463 0.01 -0.17 4.45
N THR A 464 0.48 0.83 5.17
CA THR A 464 -0.12 1.26 6.43
C THR A 464 -0.63 2.67 6.25
N VAL A 465 -1.86 2.92 6.64
CA VAL A 465 -2.42 4.26 6.76
C VAL A 465 -2.46 4.67 8.22
N GLY A 466 -2.46 5.97 8.50
CA GLY A 466 -2.56 6.44 9.87
C GLY A 466 -2.98 7.89 9.98
N GLN A 467 -3.62 8.19 11.09
CA GLN A 467 -3.91 9.55 11.51
C GLN A 467 -4.33 9.56 12.98
N PRO A 468 -4.22 10.70 13.69
CA PRO A 468 -5.05 10.98 14.83
C PRO A 468 -6.48 11.31 14.39
N SER A 469 -7.39 11.53 15.31
CA SER A 469 -8.69 12.13 14.97
C SER A 469 -8.49 13.48 14.27
N ILE A 470 -9.28 13.76 13.23
CA ILE A 470 -9.24 15.02 12.48
C ILE A 470 -10.65 15.59 12.33
N LYS A 471 -10.76 16.91 12.24
CA LYS A 471 -12.00 17.59 11.85
C LYS A 471 -11.86 18.18 10.46
N VAL A 472 -12.82 17.85 9.60
CA VAL A 472 -13.03 18.47 8.29
C VAL A 472 -14.26 19.37 8.38
N ASP A 473 -14.08 20.67 8.16
CA ASP A 473 -15.16 21.64 8.38
C ASP A 473 -16.35 21.47 7.44
N GLN A 474 -16.11 20.94 6.24
CA GLN A 474 -17.16 20.72 5.26
C GLN A 474 -16.79 19.61 4.28
N ILE A 475 -17.60 18.56 4.25
CA ILE A 475 -17.51 17.47 3.28
C ILE A 475 -18.91 16.97 2.93
N LEU A 476 -19.09 16.46 1.71
CA LEU A 476 -20.36 15.86 1.31
C LEU A 476 -20.50 14.48 1.98
N VAL A 477 -21.54 14.33 2.77
CA VAL A 477 -21.97 13.05 3.35
C VAL A 477 -23.12 12.51 2.51
N GLY A 478 -22.92 11.36 1.87
CA GLY A 478 -24.02 10.56 1.30
C GLY A 478 -24.74 9.83 2.45
N GLY A 479 -26.05 9.86 2.44
CA GLY A 479 -26.90 9.24 3.45
C GLY A 479 -28.25 8.83 2.84
N ARG A 480 -29.19 8.41 3.68
CA ARG A 480 -30.59 8.12 3.31
C ARG A 480 -31.55 9.11 3.95
#